data_0d4c98bc4026734d31ea87b7048e20ba
#
_entry.id   0d4c98bc4026734d31ea87b7048e20ba
#
_cell.length_a   1.000
_cell.length_b   1.000
_cell.length_c   1.000
_cell.angle_alpha   90.00
_cell.angle_beta   90.00
_cell.angle_gamma   90.00
#
_symmetry.space_group_name_H-M   'P 1'
#
loop_
_entity.id
_entity.type
_entity.pdbx_description
1 polymer ?
#
loop_
_entity_poly.entity_id
_entity_poly.type
_entity_poly.pdbx_seq_one_letter_code
_entity_poly.pdbx_strand_id
1 'polypeptide(L)'
;MAAGAGPLFAYQRQGLDDPSPGGRYFAQVARGLEDLARDELQELGARSVEAGASGLHFRHDAAGLYRVNYASRLVTRVLAPLAEFDCFSAGALYEATRAVPWEEILAPEKTFAVFAHVRDSRVTHSQFAALRVKDAIADRFRDRCGRRPDVDPEDPDAWIHLSLRSDRAQLSLDASGGSLHRRGYRQRTVAAPLQETLAAALVRLSGWQGERPLVDPMCGSGTILAEACLHYCRIASAFRRARFGFELLPDFDAAAWAGVRRELDAARRPLPPGLIRGSDIDRQAVAACRENLRQVPGTRGLAVERKDFRELPGIEGATIVCNPPYGVRVGEAEQALALLKEFGDFLKQRCRGSTAYVLCNSAEMVRAVGLKPARRFVLFNGPLECRLLKIEIF
;
A
#
# COMPACT_ATOMS: atom_id res chain seq x y z
N MET A 1 24.86 13.82 -37.26
CA MET A 1 24.98 14.48 -35.94
C MET A 1 24.25 13.57 -34.94
N ALA A 2 25.00 12.82 -34.16
CA ALA A 2 24.42 11.99 -33.11
C ALA A 2 23.80 12.93 -32.05
N ALA A 3 22.49 12.84 -31.82
CA ALA A 3 21.87 13.49 -30.71
C ALA A 3 22.57 13.02 -29.45
N GLY A 4 23.21 13.94 -28.72
CA GLY A 4 23.89 13.64 -27.48
C GLY A 4 22.86 13.05 -26.52
N ALA A 5 23.11 11.79 -26.11
CA ALA A 5 22.29 11.17 -25.07
C ALA A 5 22.39 12.05 -23.82
N GLY A 6 21.26 12.59 -23.38
CA GLY A 6 21.17 13.34 -22.12
C GLY A 6 21.62 12.46 -20.94
N PRO A 7 21.86 13.05 -19.76
CA PRO A 7 22.26 12.28 -18.59
C PRO A 7 21.19 11.25 -18.25
N LEU A 8 21.60 9.95 -18.23
CA LEU A 8 20.70 8.87 -17.86
C LEU A 8 20.52 8.82 -16.34
N PHE A 9 19.29 8.77 -15.88
CA PHE A 9 18.96 8.55 -14.48
C PHE A 9 19.33 7.13 -14.01
N ALA A 10 19.54 6.94 -12.72
CA ALA A 10 20.02 5.68 -12.16
C ALA A 10 19.13 4.48 -12.53
N TYR A 11 17.81 4.64 -12.60
CA TYR A 11 16.89 3.57 -13.02
C TYR A 11 17.10 3.17 -14.49
N GLN A 12 17.43 4.12 -15.37
CA GLN A 12 17.72 3.87 -16.78
C GLN A 12 19.11 3.23 -16.96
N ARG A 13 20.14 3.72 -16.23
CA ARG A 13 21.51 3.17 -16.28
C ARG A 13 21.58 1.71 -15.85
N GLN A 14 20.84 1.35 -14.80
CA GLN A 14 20.78 -0.04 -14.33
C GLN A 14 20.11 -0.99 -15.33
N GLY A 15 19.47 -0.47 -16.37
CA GLY A 15 18.98 -1.24 -17.50
C GLY A 15 20.03 -1.49 -18.60
N LEU A 16 21.14 -0.72 -18.64
CA LEU A 16 22.16 -0.86 -19.68
C LEU A 16 23.13 -2.02 -19.44
N ASP A 17 23.39 -2.37 -18.18
CA ASP A 17 24.28 -3.47 -17.79
C ASP A 17 23.58 -4.83 -17.74
N ASP A 18 22.25 -4.86 -17.86
CA ASP A 18 21.40 -6.06 -17.85
C ASP A 18 20.68 -6.15 -19.20
N PRO A 19 20.81 -7.25 -19.96
CA PRO A 19 20.13 -7.44 -21.24
C PRO A 19 18.59 -7.47 -21.11
N SER A 20 18.06 -7.49 -19.88
CA SER A 20 16.62 -7.40 -19.64
C SER A 20 16.12 -5.97 -19.90
N PRO A 21 15.15 -5.75 -20.81
CA PRO A 21 14.63 -4.41 -21.06
C PRO A 21 13.89 -3.87 -19.82
N GLY A 22 14.10 -2.58 -19.51
CA GLY A 22 13.37 -1.86 -18.45
C GLY A 22 14.25 -1.31 -17.34
N GLY A 23 13.66 -0.46 -16.50
CA GLY A 23 14.28 0.17 -15.36
C GLY A 23 14.25 -0.68 -14.10
N ARG A 24 15.10 -0.34 -13.14
CA ARG A 24 15.06 -0.90 -11.77
C ARG A 24 14.38 0.08 -10.83
N TYR A 25 13.40 -0.42 -10.08
CA TYR A 25 12.59 0.35 -9.16
C TYR A 25 12.60 -0.29 -7.76
N PHE A 26 12.13 0.47 -6.77
CA PHE A 26 11.98 -0.02 -5.41
C PHE A 26 10.54 0.13 -4.96
N ALA A 27 9.89 -0.98 -4.61
CA ALA A 27 8.56 -1.01 -4.01
C ALA A 27 8.67 -1.01 -2.48
N GLN A 28 8.18 0.04 -1.83
CA GLN A 28 8.01 0.03 -0.38
C GLN A 28 6.82 -0.85 -0.01
N VAL A 29 7.02 -1.74 0.95
CA VAL A 29 6.03 -2.70 1.40
C VAL A 29 5.95 -2.68 2.92
N ALA A 30 4.76 -2.86 3.49
CA ALA A 30 4.61 -3.00 4.92
C ALA A 30 5.29 -4.28 5.41
N ARG A 31 5.93 -4.21 6.58
CA ARG A 31 6.63 -5.34 7.21
C ARG A 31 5.70 -6.56 7.32
N GLY A 32 6.22 -7.73 6.92
CA GLY A 32 5.49 -8.99 6.94
C GLY A 32 4.61 -9.25 5.72
N LEU A 33 4.58 -8.32 4.75
CA LEU A 33 3.89 -8.49 3.47
C LEU A 33 4.86 -8.68 2.29
N GLU A 34 6.16 -8.80 2.54
CA GLU A 34 7.19 -8.81 1.51
C GLU A 34 7.01 -9.99 0.53
N ASP A 35 6.75 -11.21 1.03
CA ASP A 35 6.54 -12.37 0.17
C ASP A 35 5.26 -12.25 -0.65
N LEU A 36 4.16 -11.79 -0.05
CA LEU A 36 2.90 -11.56 -0.76
C LEU A 36 3.04 -10.48 -1.83
N ALA A 37 3.80 -9.41 -1.55
CA ALA A 37 4.04 -8.33 -2.49
C ALA A 37 4.99 -8.78 -3.61
N ARG A 38 5.94 -9.69 -3.34
CA ARG A 38 6.76 -10.32 -4.38
C ARG A 38 5.89 -11.05 -5.38
N ASP A 39 5.00 -11.91 -4.89
CA ASP A 39 4.07 -12.66 -5.73
C ASP A 39 3.18 -11.70 -6.55
N GLU A 40 2.62 -10.65 -5.91
CA GLU A 40 1.80 -9.64 -6.60
C GLU A 40 2.60 -8.89 -7.69
N LEU A 41 3.83 -8.48 -7.41
CA LEU A 41 4.68 -7.81 -8.40
C LEU A 41 4.96 -8.72 -9.60
N GLN A 42 5.22 -10.01 -9.38
CA GLN A 42 5.41 -11.00 -10.44
C GLN A 42 4.13 -11.21 -11.27
N GLU A 43 2.96 -11.28 -10.63
CA GLU A 43 1.65 -11.33 -11.30
C GLU A 43 1.39 -10.08 -12.16
N LEU A 44 1.91 -8.92 -11.73
CA LEU A 44 1.84 -7.67 -12.49
C LEU A 44 2.92 -7.56 -13.59
N GLY A 45 3.76 -8.59 -13.76
CA GLY A 45 4.78 -8.70 -14.80
C GLY A 45 6.18 -8.23 -14.41
N ALA A 46 6.40 -7.89 -13.14
CA ALA A 46 7.73 -7.49 -12.66
C ALA A 46 8.71 -8.68 -12.73
N ARG A 47 9.97 -8.36 -13.04
CA ARG A 47 11.10 -9.30 -13.11
C ARG A 47 12.12 -8.98 -12.05
N SER A 48 13.04 -9.92 -11.78
CA SER A 48 14.15 -9.75 -10.84
C SER A 48 13.69 -9.13 -9.52
N VAL A 49 12.61 -9.74 -8.91
CA VAL A 49 12.05 -9.22 -7.66
C VAL A 49 12.90 -9.72 -6.50
N GLU A 50 13.64 -8.81 -5.87
CA GLU A 50 14.64 -9.10 -4.83
C GLU A 50 14.30 -8.36 -3.53
N ALA A 51 14.61 -8.98 -2.39
CA ALA A 51 14.42 -8.34 -1.10
C ALA A 51 15.36 -7.15 -0.92
N GLY A 52 14.79 -6.05 -0.42
CA GLY A 52 15.49 -4.84 -0.03
C GLY A 52 15.16 -4.43 1.42
N ALA A 53 15.74 -3.35 1.89
CA ALA A 53 15.43 -2.83 3.21
C ALA A 53 14.02 -2.19 3.20
N SER A 54 13.06 -2.81 3.89
CA SER A 54 11.66 -2.37 3.99
C SER A 54 10.90 -2.36 2.66
N GLY A 55 11.19 -3.35 1.78
CA GLY A 55 10.53 -3.47 0.49
C GLY A 55 11.26 -4.38 -0.48
N LEU A 56 10.96 -4.22 -1.76
CA LEU A 56 11.42 -5.08 -2.83
C LEU A 56 12.01 -4.26 -3.97
N HIS A 57 13.18 -4.63 -4.44
CA HIS A 57 13.67 -4.19 -5.75
C HIS A 57 13.00 -5.02 -6.84
N PHE A 58 12.66 -4.38 -7.93
CA PHE A 58 12.11 -5.07 -9.10
C PHE A 58 12.48 -4.37 -10.40
N ARG A 59 12.41 -5.10 -11.52
CA ARG A 59 12.60 -4.56 -12.86
C ARG A 59 11.29 -4.58 -13.64
N HIS A 60 11.05 -3.52 -14.40
CA HIS A 60 9.95 -3.42 -15.33
C HIS A 60 10.21 -2.38 -16.40
N ASP A 61 9.50 -2.47 -17.54
CA ASP A 61 9.40 -1.38 -18.51
C ASP A 61 8.50 -0.24 -17.98
N ALA A 62 8.39 0.85 -18.72
CA ALA A 62 7.56 2.00 -18.33
C ALA A 62 6.08 1.61 -18.15
N ALA A 63 5.52 0.81 -19.06
CA ALA A 63 4.13 0.36 -18.97
C ALA A 63 3.89 -0.49 -17.70
N GLY A 64 4.86 -1.32 -17.33
CA GLY A 64 4.79 -2.09 -16.10
C GLY A 64 4.95 -1.26 -14.85
N LEU A 65 5.79 -0.21 -14.86
CA LEU A 65 5.83 0.76 -13.77
C LEU A 65 4.45 1.38 -13.54
N TYR A 66 3.75 1.78 -14.62
CA TYR A 66 2.39 2.34 -14.54
C TYR A 66 1.40 1.30 -14.00
N ARG A 67 1.48 0.06 -14.48
CA ARG A 67 0.64 -1.06 -14.04
C ARG A 67 0.80 -1.33 -12.54
N VAL A 68 2.03 -1.40 -12.03
CA VAL A 68 2.30 -1.61 -10.60
C VAL A 68 1.70 -0.48 -9.77
N ASN A 69 1.93 0.79 -10.15
CA ASN A 69 1.38 1.94 -9.43
C ASN A 69 -0.16 1.99 -9.44
N TYR A 70 -0.80 1.59 -10.53
CA TYR A 70 -2.25 1.62 -10.66
C TYR A 70 -2.93 0.44 -9.98
N ALA A 71 -2.39 -0.77 -10.10
CA ALA A 71 -3.07 -2.01 -9.74
C ALA A 71 -2.62 -2.65 -8.43
N SER A 72 -1.36 -2.44 -7.98
CA SER A 72 -0.85 -3.11 -6.78
C SER A 72 -1.67 -2.76 -5.54
N ARG A 73 -2.02 -3.77 -4.76
CA ARG A 73 -2.79 -3.66 -3.52
C ARG A 73 -1.92 -3.64 -2.28
N LEU A 74 -0.69 -4.19 -2.38
CA LEU A 74 0.21 -4.43 -1.26
C LEU A 74 1.36 -3.43 -1.20
N VAL A 75 1.77 -2.87 -2.34
CA VAL A 75 2.80 -1.84 -2.41
C VAL A 75 2.26 -0.52 -1.87
N THR A 76 3.05 0.14 -1.02
CA THR A 76 2.70 1.45 -0.45
C THR A 76 3.25 2.62 -1.25
N ARG A 77 4.40 2.43 -1.90
CA ARG A 77 5.06 3.40 -2.79
C ARG A 77 5.95 2.67 -3.78
N VAL A 78 6.14 3.26 -4.95
CA VAL A 78 7.17 2.85 -5.90
C VAL A 78 8.16 4.00 -6.06
N LEU A 79 9.43 3.74 -5.83
CA LEU A 79 10.51 4.71 -5.98
C LEU A 79 11.30 4.45 -7.26
N ALA A 80 11.50 5.48 -8.07
CA ALA A 80 12.36 5.48 -9.24
C ALA A 80 13.69 6.16 -8.88
N PRO A 81 14.84 5.45 -8.85
CA PRO A 81 16.13 6.00 -8.49
C PRO A 81 16.59 7.06 -9.50
N LEU A 82 16.91 8.26 -9.03
CA LEU A 82 17.40 9.37 -9.86
C LEU A 82 18.94 9.42 -9.89
N ALA A 83 19.56 9.23 -8.72
CA ALA A 83 21.01 9.23 -8.57
C ALA A 83 21.45 8.35 -7.40
N GLU A 84 22.63 7.72 -7.55
CA GLU A 84 23.31 6.96 -6.49
C GLU A 84 24.75 7.44 -6.39
N PHE A 85 25.22 7.70 -5.16
CA PHE A 85 26.56 8.22 -4.93
C PHE A 85 27.04 7.94 -3.50
N ASP A 86 28.37 7.98 -3.28
CA ASP A 86 28.97 7.93 -1.96
C ASP A 86 28.80 9.29 -1.27
N CYS A 87 28.39 9.28 0.00
CA CYS A 87 28.02 10.47 0.75
C CYS A 87 28.67 10.50 2.13
N PHE A 88 29.92 10.98 2.18
CA PHE A 88 30.70 11.06 3.42
C PHE A 88 30.52 12.38 4.19
N SER A 89 29.79 13.35 3.63
CA SER A 89 29.56 14.65 4.24
C SER A 89 28.32 15.36 3.70
N ALA A 90 27.83 16.35 4.44
CA ALA A 90 26.73 17.21 3.98
C ALA A 90 27.07 18.02 2.72
N GLY A 91 28.35 18.34 2.51
CA GLY A 91 28.85 18.99 1.28
C GLY A 91 28.74 18.04 0.08
N ALA A 92 29.21 16.78 0.22
CA ALA A 92 29.09 15.77 -0.82
C ALA A 92 27.61 15.50 -1.19
N LEU A 93 26.71 15.44 -0.17
CA LEU A 93 25.27 15.31 -0.40
C LEU A 93 24.73 16.47 -1.24
N TYR A 94 25.09 17.70 -0.88
CA TYR A 94 24.64 18.91 -1.56
C TYR A 94 25.11 18.93 -3.03
N GLU A 95 26.41 18.74 -3.29
CA GLU A 95 26.98 18.81 -4.64
C GLU A 95 26.44 17.70 -5.55
N ALA A 96 26.36 16.46 -5.06
CA ALA A 96 25.80 15.36 -5.82
C ALA A 96 24.30 15.57 -6.12
N THR A 97 23.53 16.09 -5.16
CA THR A 97 22.13 16.46 -5.37
C THR A 97 21.97 17.57 -6.40
N ARG A 98 22.80 18.62 -6.33
CA ARG A 98 22.79 19.74 -7.28
C ARG A 98 23.16 19.30 -8.70
N ALA A 99 23.95 18.24 -8.86
CA ALA A 99 24.33 17.69 -10.16
C ALA A 99 23.18 17.01 -10.91
N VAL A 100 22.12 16.55 -10.22
CA VAL A 100 20.95 15.93 -10.85
C VAL A 100 20.22 16.97 -11.71
N PRO A 101 19.82 16.65 -12.94
CA PRO A 101 19.11 17.59 -13.83
C PRO A 101 17.62 17.70 -13.44
N TRP A 102 17.36 18.38 -12.34
CA TRP A 102 16.02 18.52 -11.74
C TRP A 102 15.01 19.17 -12.67
N GLU A 103 15.47 20.02 -13.59
CA GLU A 103 14.66 20.69 -14.62
C GLU A 103 14.03 19.72 -15.64
N GLU A 104 14.54 18.49 -15.74
CA GLU A 104 13.93 17.44 -16.57
C GLU A 104 12.78 16.71 -15.84
N ILE A 105 12.68 16.87 -14.52
CA ILE A 105 11.70 16.19 -13.66
C ILE A 105 10.60 17.15 -13.20
N LEU A 106 11.00 18.37 -12.85
CA LEU A 106 10.15 19.34 -12.18
C LEU A 106 10.23 20.71 -12.87
N ALA A 107 9.09 21.32 -13.15
CA ALA A 107 9.04 22.70 -13.62
C ALA A 107 9.14 23.68 -12.43
N PRO A 108 9.69 24.89 -12.62
CA PRO A 108 9.85 25.87 -11.52
C PRO A 108 8.53 26.34 -10.88
N GLU A 109 7.40 26.13 -11.55
CA GLU A 109 6.05 26.46 -11.06
C GLU A 109 5.44 25.38 -10.16
N LYS A 110 6.06 24.21 -10.14
CA LYS A 110 5.61 23.05 -9.40
C LYS A 110 6.15 23.07 -7.97
N THR A 111 5.51 22.29 -7.12
CA THR A 111 5.92 22.12 -5.71
C THR A 111 6.63 20.79 -5.50
N PHE A 112 7.50 20.73 -4.49
CA PHE A 112 8.15 19.49 -4.11
C PHE A 112 8.32 19.35 -2.59
N ALA A 113 8.51 18.12 -2.15
CA ALA A 113 8.91 17.82 -0.79
C ALA A 113 10.03 16.76 -0.77
N VAL A 114 10.87 16.82 0.27
CA VAL A 114 11.97 15.87 0.47
C VAL A 114 11.76 15.07 1.73
N PHE A 115 11.78 13.74 1.61
CA PHE A 115 11.88 12.81 2.72
C PHE A 115 13.28 12.21 2.75
N ALA A 116 13.89 12.16 3.93
CA ALA A 116 15.17 11.50 4.12
C ALA A 116 15.07 10.40 5.18
N HIS A 117 15.63 9.26 4.86
CA HIS A 117 15.92 8.20 5.81
C HIS A 117 17.41 7.99 5.87
N VAL A 118 17.97 8.19 7.06
CA VAL A 118 19.43 8.08 7.29
C VAL A 118 19.67 7.00 8.34
N ARG A 119 20.61 6.10 8.03
CA ARG A 119 21.03 5.03 8.93
C ARG A 119 22.52 4.70 8.74
N ASP A 120 23.21 4.50 9.86
CA ASP A 120 24.61 4.02 9.88
C ASP A 120 25.55 4.87 8.99
N SER A 121 25.44 6.21 9.02
CA SER A 121 26.16 7.13 8.13
C SER A 121 26.73 8.31 8.90
N ARG A 122 27.76 8.97 8.33
CA ARG A 122 28.41 10.16 8.90
C ARG A 122 27.47 11.37 8.97
N VAL A 123 26.58 11.51 8.00
CA VAL A 123 25.43 12.42 8.10
C VAL A 123 24.35 11.71 8.92
N THR A 124 24.12 12.10 10.16
CA THR A 124 23.32 11.33 11.12
C THR A 124 21.85 11.76 11.22
N HIS A 125 21.53 13.00 10.85
CA HIS A 125 20.18 13.56 11.05
C HIS A 125 19.37 13.60 9.76
N SER A 126 18.29 12.81 9.68
CA SER A 126 17.42 12.73 8.51
C SER A 126 16.82 14.08 8.12
N GLN A 127 16.34 14.87 9.09
CA GLN A 127 15.78 16.19 8.81
C GLN A 127 16.82 17.16 8.23
N PHE A 128 18.02 17.16 8.76
CA PHE A 128 19.12 17.97 8.22
C PHE A 128 19.49 17.52 6.80
N ALA A 129 19.57 16.22 6.56
CA ALA A 129 19.85 15.67 5.23
C ALA A 129 18.76 16.08 4.21
N ALA A 130 17.47 16.01 4.61
CA ALA A 130 16.35 16.47 3.78
C ALA A 130 16.45 17.96 3.44
N LEU A 131 16.83 18.81 4.40
CA LEU A 131 17.04 20.25 4.16
C LEU A 131 18.19 20.48 3.19
N ARG A 132 19.31 19.74 3.30
CA ARG A 132 20.45 19.87 2.36
C ARG A 132 20.08 19.47 0.93
N VAL A 133 19.29 18.42 0.76
CA VAL A 133 18.75 18.04 -0.56
C VAL A 133 17.83 19.13 -1.09
N LYS A 134 16.91 19.63 -0.26
CA LYS A 134 15.99 20.74 -0.61
C LYS A 134 16.76 21.98 -1.06
N ASP A 135 17.80 22.40 -0.33
CA ASP A 135 18.61 23.56 -0.65
C ASP A 135 19.34 23.39 -1.98
N ALA A 136 19.93 22.21 -2.22
CA ALA A 136 20.63 21.89 -3.47
C ALA A 136 19.69 21.95 -4.70
N ILE A 137 18.45 21.44 -4.56
CA ILE A 137 17.43 21.53 -5.60
C ILE A 137 17.07 22.99 -5.86
N ALA A 138 16.76 23.76 -4.81
CA ALA A 138 16.35 25.15 -4.91
C ALA A 138 17.44 26.02 -5.53
N ASP A 139 18.70 25.81 -5.16
CA ASP A 139 19.83 26.58 -5.69
C ASP A 139 20.08 26.24 -7.15
N ARG A 140 20.00 24.98 -7.57
CA ARG A 140 20.10 24.59 -8.97
C ARG A 140 19.05 25.30 -9.83
N PHE A 141 17.79 25.31 -9.39
CA PHE A 141 16.73 26.00 -10.11
C PHE A 141 16.94 27.51 -10.17
N ARG A 142 17.44 28.11 -9.08
CA ARG A 142 17.80 29.55 -9.07
C ARG A 142 18.86 29.87 -10.11
N ASP A 143 19.88 29.04 -10.20
CA ASP A 143 21.01 29.25 -11.14
C ASP A 143 20.60 29.00 -12.59
N ARG A 144 19.73 28.01 -12.85
CA ARG A 144 19.34 27.61 -14.21
C ARG A 144 18.13 28.38 -14.76
N CYS A 145 17.16 28.67 -13.89
CA CYS A 145 15.86 29.22 -14.27
C CYS A 145 15.57 30.59 -13.67
N GLY A 146 16.49 31.14 -12.84
CA GLY A 146 16.29 32.43 -12.15
C GLY A 146 15.22 32.41 -11.05
N ARG A 147 14.56 31.27 -10.84
CA ARG A 147 13.48 31.08 -9.88
C ARG A 147 13.54 29.66 -9.33
N ARG A 148 13.05 29.43 -8.11
CA ARG A 148 13.01 28.12 -7.46
C ARG A 148 11.58 27.60 -7.37
N PRO A 149 11.37 26.27 -7.38
CA PRO A 149 10.10 25.65 -7.02
C PRO A 149 9.80 25.86 -5.53
N ASP A 150 8.50 25.93 -5.21
CA ASP A 150 8.06 26.03 -3.83
C ASP A 150 8.03 24.65 -3.15
N VAL A 151 8.07 24.67 -1.81
CA VAL A 151 8.02 23.45 -0.99
C VAL A 151 6.61 23.31 -0.41
N ASP A 152 5.98 22.14 -0.67
CA ASP A 152 4.71 21.76 -0.05
C ASP A 152 4.90 20.42 0.66
N PRO A 153 4.93 20.38 2.00
CA PRO A 153 5.15 19.14 2.74
C PRO A 153 3.90 18.25 2.85
N GLU A 154 2.72 18.72 2.43
CA GLU A 154 1.46 17.99 2.58
C GLU A 154 0.99 17.33 1.27
N ASP A 155 0.95 18.08 0.16
CA ASP A 155 0.53 17.58 -1.16
C ASP A 155 1.38 18.15 -2.31
N PRO A 156 2.69 17.89 -2.36
CA PRO A 156 3.56 18.38 -3.40
C PRO A 156 3.27 17.71 -4.75
N ASP A 157 3.66 18.38 -5.83
CA ASP A 157 3.66 17.76 -7.15
C ASP A 157 4.71 16.64 -7.24
N ALA A 158 5.89 16.82 -6.62
CA ALA A 158 6.95 15.84 -6.60
C ALA A 158 7.42 15.46 -5.18
N TRP A 159 7.41 14.19 -4.87
CA TRP A 159 7.99 13.63 -3.66
C TRP A 159 9.40 13.10 -3.96
N ILE A 160 10.41 13.67 -3.34
CA ILE A 160 11.81 13.23 -3.47
C ILE A 160 12.20 12.44 -2.21
N HIS A 161 12.74 11.26 -2.39
CA HIS A 161 13.21 10.41 -1.31
C HIS A 161 14.73 10.32 -1.32
N LEU A 162 15.37 10.62 -0.18
CA LEU A 162 16.77 10.31 0.11
C LEU A 162 16.83 9.07 1.00
N SER A 163 17.46 8.02 0.54
CA SER A 163 17.93 6.90 1.35
C SER A 163 19.44 7.01 1.51
N LEU A 164 19.92 7.22 2.74
CA LEU A 164 21.35 7.28 3.05
C LEU A 164 21.69 6.19 4.06
N ARG A 165 22.45 5.20 3.63
CA ARG A 165 22.83 4.06 4.46
C ARG A 165 24.30 3.71 4.25
N SER A 166 25.06 3.57 5.35
CA SER A 166 26.49 3.23 5.32
C SER A 166 27.26 4.13 4.35
N ASP A 167 27.02 5.45 4.44
CA ASP A 167 27.62 6.50 3.61
C ASP A 167 27.33 6.37 2.09
N ARG A 168 26.35 5.54 1.69
CA ARG A 168 25.85 5.48 0.31
C ARG A 168 24.47 6.10 0.22
N ALA A 169 24.31 7.09 -0.62
CA ALA A 169 23.09 7.83 -0.86
C ALA A 169 22.41 7.41 -2.16
N GLN A 170 21.07 7.31 -2.10
CA GLN A 170 20.21 7.17 -3.27
C GLN A 170 19.12 8.24 -3.20
N LEU A 171 19.04 9.06 -4.23
CA LEU A 171 17.92 9.97 -4.48
C LEU A 171 16.94 9.30 -5.40
N SER A 172 15.65 9.37 -5.06
CA SER A 172 14.58 8.74 -5.85
C SER A 172 13.38 9.67 -5.97
N LEU A 173 12.68 9.61 -7.11
CA LEU A 173 11.34 10.16 -7.26
C LEU A 173 10.32 9.12 -6.75
N ASP A 174 9.34 9.54 -5.96
CA ASP A 174 8.16 8.72 -5.68
C ASP A 174 7.28 8.65 -6.93
N ALA A 175 7.44 7.58 -7.70
CA ALA A 175 6.66 7.34 -8.91
C ALA A 175 5.15 7.16 -8.63
N SER A 176 4.79 6.89 -7.38
CA SER A 176 3.38 6.81 -6.97
C SER A 176 2.73 8.18 -6.76
N GLY A 177 3.53 9.24 -6.52
CA GLY A 177 3.00 10.57 -6.18
C GLY A 177 2.27 10.57 -4.83
N GLY A 178 2.86 9.92 -3.83
CA GLY A 178 2.30 9.73 -2.49
C GLY A 178 1.79 8.31 -2.23
N SER A 179 1.47 8.01 -0.98
CA SER A 179 1.19 6.64 -0.56
C SER A 179 -0.03 6.00 -1.22
N LEU A 180 0.17 4.80 -1.79
CA LEU A 180 -0.86 4.03 -2.50
C LEU A 180 -1.89 3.40 -1.54
N HIS A 181 -1.61 3.24 -0.24
CA HIS A 181 -2.62 2.76 0.70
C HIS A 181 -3.81 3.71 0.79
N ARG A 182 -3.61 5.00 0.54
CA ARG A 182 -4.68 6.00 0.46
C ARG A 182 -5.47 5.81 -0.84
N ARG A 183 -6.39 4.82 -0.88
CA ARG A 183 -7.22 4.50 -2.06
C ARG A 183 -8.19 5.61 -2.44
N GLY A 184 -8.48 6.53 -1.51
CA GLY A 184 -9.43 7.64 -1.71
C GLY A 184 -10.90 7.27 -1.48
N TYR A 185 -11.23 6.03 -1.15
CA TYR A 185 -12.61 5.65 -0.82
C TYR A 185 -12.98 5.92 0.64
N ARG A 186 -12.02 6.06 1.54
CA ARG A 186 -12.26 6.31 2.96
C ARG A 186 -12.66 7.78 3.19
N GLN A 187 -13.95 8.04 3.33
CA GLN A 187 -14.50 9.36 3.65
C GLN A 187 -14.68 9.55 5.15
N ARG A 188 -15.03 8.47 5.86
CA ARG A 188 -15.17 8.47 7.32
C ARG A 188 -14.32 7.39 7.94
N THR A 189 -13.71 7.73 9.09
CA THR A 189 -12.90 6.80 9.87
C THR A 189 -13.62 6.45 11.17
N VAL A 190 -13.34 5.26 11.68
CA VAL A 190 -13.60 4.86 13.07
C VAL A 190 -12.29 4.91 13.85
N ALA A 191 -12.34 4.71 15.16
CA ALA A 191 -11.13 4.58 15.96
C ALA A 191 -10.27 3.41 15.44
N ALA A 192 -8.96 3.64 15.25
CA ALA A 192 -7.96 2.65 14.82
C ALA A 192 -8.35 1.85 13.56
N PRO A 193 -8.56 2.51 12.40
CA PRO A 193 -8.95 1.82 11.17
C PRO A 193 -7.82 0.93 10.66
N LEU A 194 -8.18 -0.26 10.14
CA LEU A 194 -7.24 -1.12 9.44
C LEU A 194 -6.69 -0.42 8.19
N GLN A 195 -5.38 -0.52 7.95
CA GLN A 195 -4.80 0.01 6.70
C GLN A 195 -5.29 -0.80 5.49
N GLU A 196 -5.52 -0.12 4.39
CA GLU A 196 -6.06 -0.72 3.16
C GLU A 196 -5.13 -1.82 2.61
N THR A 197 -3.81 -1.63 2.64
CA THR A 197 -2.83 -2.65 2.23
C THR A 197 -2.88 -3.90 3.13
N LEU A 198 -3.08 -3.72 4.43
CA LEU A 198 -3.23 -4.86 5.35
C LEU A 198 -4.56 -5.57 5.11
N ALA A 199 -5.66 -4.85 4.91
CA ALA A 199 -6.96 -5.45 4.56
C ALA A 199 -6.88 -6.24 3.24
N ALA A 200 -6.23 -5.70 2.21
CA ALA A 200 -5.96 -6.39 0.95
C ALA A 200 -5.14 -7.68 1.17
N ALA A 201 -4.13 -7.63 2.07
CA ALA A 201 -3.35 -8.80 2.45
C ALA A 201 -4.21 -9.87 3.15
N LEU A 202 -5.14 -9.48 4.05
CA LEU A 202 -6.06 -10.43 4.68
C LEU A 202 -6.92 -11.15 3.64
N VAL A 203 -7.50 -10.40 2.69
CA VAL A 203 -8.28 -10.97 1.59
C VAL A 203 -7.43 -11.92 0.75
N ARG A 204 -6.20 -11.53 0.37
CA ARG A 204 -5.29 -12.37 -0.42
C ARG A 204 -4.88 -13.64 0.33
N LEU A 205 -4.51 -13.53 1.62
CA LEU A 205 -4.15 -14.68 2.47
C LEU A 205 -5.31 -15.64 2.73
N SER A 206 -6.55 -15.15 2.65
CA SER A 206 -7.72 -16.02 2.73
C SER A 206 -7.86 -16.96 1.53
N GLY A 207 -7.20 -16.66 0.41
CA GLY A 207 -7.33 -17.39 -0.84
C GLY A 207 -8.69 -17.21 -1.53
N TRP A 208 -9.54 -16.31 -1.02
CA TRP A 208 -10.89 -16.12 -1.54
C TRP A 208 -10.87 -15.50 -2.95
N GLN A 209 -11.58 -16.13 -3.88
CA GLN A 209 -11.72 -15.71 -5.28
C GLN A 209 -13.19 -15.51 -5.69
N GLY A 210 -14.12 -15.60 -4.74
CA GLY A 210 -15.55 -15.45 -4.97
C GLY A 210 -16.31 -16.78 -5.17
N GLU A 211 -15.71 -17.91 -4.87
CA GLU A 211 -16.33 -19.25 -4.93
C GLU A 211 -17.41 -19.47 -3.87
N ARG A 212 -17.40 -18.69 -2.82
CA ARG A 212 -18.34 -18.68 -1.69
C ARG A 212 -18.44 -17.28 -1.10
N PRO A 213 -19.48 -16.97 -0.30
CA PRO A 213 -19.60 -15.65 0.31
C PRO A 213 -18.39 -15.29 1.19
N LEU A 214 -17.94 -14.02 1.11
CA LEU A 214 -17.03 -13.42 2.09
C LEU A 214 -17.85 -12.60 3.09
N VAL A 215 -17.63 -12.85 4.39
CA VAL A 215 -18.37 -12.20 5.46
C VAL A 215 -17.42 -11.59 6.50
N ASP A 216 -17.66 -10.33 6.84
CA ASP A 216 -17.00 -9.64 7.95
C ASP A 216 -18.07 -9.26 9.00
N PRO A 217 -18.20 -10.04 10.10
CA PRO A 217 -19.24 -9.83 11.11
C PRO A 217 -18.92 -8.75 12.14
N MET A 218 -17.77 -8.08 12.04
CA MET A 218 -17.34 -6.92 12.83
C MET A 218 -16.64 -5.91 11.91
N CYS A 219 -17.36 -5.46 10.86
CA CYS A 219 -16.75 -4.82 9.69
C CYS A 219 -16.24 -3.39 9.93
N GLY A 220 -16.54 -2.77 11.05
CA GLY A 220 -16.10 -1.41 11.34
C GLY A 220 -16.47 -0.44 10.21
N SER A 221 -15.49 0.32 9.72
CA SER A 221 -15.67 1.24 8.58
C SER A 221 -15.63 0.56 7.21
N GLY A 222 -15.60 -0.78 7.13
CA GLY A 222 -15.75 -1.57 5.90
C GLY A 222 -14.48 -1.75 5.08
N THR A 223 -13.29 -1.60 5.65
CA THR A 223 -12.03 -1.68 4.87
C THR A 223 -11.82 -3.05 4.24
N ILE A 224 -12.09 -4.16 4.98
CA ILE A 224 -11.97 -5.53 4.45
C ILE A 224 -12.99 -5.74 3.31
N LEU A 225 -14.23 -5.27 3.50
CA LEU A 225 -15.28 -5.39 2.49
C LEU A 225 -14.95 -4.62 1.20
N ALA A 226 -14.38 -3.40 1.35
CA ALA A 226 -13.94 -2.58 0.23
C ALA A 226 -12.81 -3.27 -0.55
N GLU A 227 -11.77 -3.76 0.14
CA GLU A 227 -10.65 -4.45 -0.51
C GLU A 227 -11.07 -5.80 -1.13
N ALA A 228 -12.02 -6.52 -0.51
CA ALA A 228 -12.62 -7.72 -1.10
C ALA A 228 -13.41 -7.39 -2.40
N CYS A 229 -14.17 -6.28 -2.39
CA CYS A 229 -14.88 -5.80 -3.58
C CYS A 229 -13.89 -5.41 -4.70
N LEU A 230 -12.87 -4.62 -4.37
CA LEU A 230 -11.82 -4.25 -5.32
C LEU A 230 -11.13 -5.48 -5.90
N HIS A 231 -10.82 -6.49 -5.06
CA HIS A 231 -10.20 -7.75 -5.46
C HIS A 231 -11.09 -8.53 -6.43
N TYR A 232 -12.32 -8.85 -6.00
CA TYR A 232 -13.24 -9.63 -6.80
C TYR A 232 -13.59 -8.93 -8.11
N CYS A 233 -13.98 -7.65 -8.05
CA CYS A 233 -14.40 -6.90 -9.23
C CYS A 233 -13.24 -6.51 -10.16
N ARG A 234 -12.00 -6.87 -9.84
CA ARG A 234 -10.79 -6.51 -10.60
C ARG A 234 -10.65 -5.00 -10.81
N ILE A 235 -11.01 -4.22 -9.80
CA ILE A 235 -10.86 -2.77 -9.82
C ILE A 235 -9.44 -2.44 -9.34
N ALA A 236 -8.71 -1.64 -10.09
CA ALA A 236 -7.38 -1.18 -9.71
C ALA A 236 -7.39 -0.47 -8.36
N SER A 237 -6.40 -0.70 -7.51
CA SER A 237 -6.34 -0.13 -6.15
C SER A 237 -6.32 1.40 -6.16
N ALA A 238 -5.64 1.99 -7.16
CA ALA A 238 -5.51 3.44 -7.33
C ALA A 238 -6.57 4.04 -8.27
N PHE A 239 -7.72 3.41 -8.44
CA PHE A 239 -8.79 3.80 -9.37
C PHE A 239 -9.30 5.25 -9.20
N ARG A 240 -9.12 5.86 -8.03
CA ARG A 240 -9.51 7.25 -7.74
C ARG A 240 -8.36 8.24 -7.85
N ARG A 241 -7.13 7.76 -8.04
CA ARG A 241 -5.96 8.64 -8.08
C ARG A 241 -5.93 9.41 -9.41
N ALA A 242 -5.87 10.74 -9.32
CA ALA A 242 -5.90 11.62 -10.47
C ALA A 242 -4.52 11.80 -11.12
N ARG A 243 -3.44 11.77 -10.32
CA ARG A 243 -2.05 11.97 -10.78
C ARG A 243 -1.11 10.99 -10.11
N PHE A 244 -0.05 10.61 -10.80
CA PHE A 244 1.03 9.78 -10.31
C PHE A 244 2.37 10.49 -10.47
N GLY A 245 3.33 10.19 -9.59
CA GLY A 245 4.65 10.77 -9.69
C GLY A 245 5.44 10.27 -10.92
N PHE A 246 5.13 9.08 -11.47
CA PHE A 246 5.76 8.63 -12.70
C PHE A 246 5.47 9.54 -13.92
N GLU A 247 4.43 10.36 -13.88
CA GLU A 247 4.12 11.36 -14.93
C GLU A 247 5.18 12.47 -15.00
N LEU A 248 6.04 12.58 -13.99
CA LEU A 248 7.18 13.50 -13.93
C LEU A 248 8.49 12.88 -14.46
N LEU A 249 8.51 11.59 -14.74
CA LEU A 249 9.73 10.97 -15.28
C LEU A 249 9.98 11.42 -16.72
N PRO A 250 11.25 11.68 -17.11
CA PRO A 250 11.58 12.17 -18.45
C PRO A 250 11.17 11.23 -19.59
N ASP A 251 11.03 9.94 -19.30
CA ASP A 251 10.61 8.92 -20.26
C ASP A 251 9.11 8.55 -20.13
N PHE A 252 8.30 9.43 -19.50
CA PHE A 252 6.86 9.22 -19.38
C PHE A 252 6.18 9.16 -20.74
N ASP A 253 5.45 8.05 -20.98
CA ASP A 253 4.65 7.84 -22.17
C ASP A 253 3.15 7.85 -21.82
N ALA A 254 2.49 8.95 -22.15
CA ALA A 254 1.06 9.15 -21.90
C ALA A 254 0.17 8.17 -22.68
N ALA A 255 0.60 7.72 -23.87
CA ALA A 255 -0.15 6.76 -24.68
C ALA A 255 -0.08 5.36 -24.07
N ALA A 256 1.11 4.93 -23.63
CA ALA A 256 1.31 3.68 -22.91
C ALA A 256 0.53 3.69 -21.58
N TRP A 257 0.56 4.78 -20.82
CA TRP A 257 -0.24 4.94 -19.61
C TRP A 257 -1.75 4.81 -19.87
N ALA A 258 -2.27 5.51 -20.86
CA ALA A 258 -3.67 5.40 -21.24
C ALA A 258 -4.04 3.97 -21.69
N GLY A 259 -3.12 3.25 -22.34
CA GLY A 259 -3.26 1.84 -22.71
C GLY A 259 -3.40 0.93 -21.49
N VAL A 260 -2.46 1.02 -20.55
CA VAL A 260 -2.48 0.25 -19.29
C VAL A 260 -3.77 0.49 -18.51
N ARG A 261 -4.20 1.75 -18.37
CA ARG A 261 -5.42 2.09 -17.65
C ARG A 261 -6.66 1.49 -18.32
N ARG A 262 -6.78 1.60 -19.65
CA ARG A 262 -7.91 1.02 -20.40
C ARG A 262 -7.97 -0.50 -20.26
N GLU A 263 -6.83 -1.19 -20.37
CA GLU A 263 -6.74 -2.64 -20.21
C GLU A 263 -7.23 -3.08 -18.82
N LEU A 264 -6.72 -2.47 -17.76
CA LEU A 264 -7.08 -2.82 -16.40
C LEU A 264 -8.53 -2.47 -16.07
N ASP A 265 -9.02 -1.33 -16.57
CA ASP A 265 -10.41 -0.92 -16.36
C ASP A 265 -11.40 -1.78 -17.16
N ALA A 266 -11.02 -2.29 -18.34
CA ALA A 266 -11.83 -3.22 -19.13
C ALA A 266 -11.94 -4.62 -18.50
N ALA A 267 -10.99 -5.01 -17.64
CA ALA A 267 -11.02 -6.29 -16.93
C ALA A 267 -12.02 -6.33 -15.75
N ARG A 268 -12.70 -5.22 -15.46
CA ARG A 268 -13.67 -5.14 -14.35
C ARG A 268 -14.85 -6.08 -14.58
N ARG A 269 -15.32 -6.67 -13.47
CA ARG A 269 -16.52 -7.52 -13.46
C ARG A 269 -17.51 -7.08 -12.38
N PRO A 270 -18.82 -7.33 -12.56
CA PRO A 270 -19.82 -6.97 -11.56
C PRO A 270 -19.71 -7.85 -10.30
N LEU A 271 -20.11 -7.29 -9.15
CA LEU A 271 -20.22 -8.03 -7.90
C LEU A 271 -21.59 -8.72 -7.85
N PRO A 272 -21.65 -10.07 -7.73
CA PRO A 272 -22.91 -10.78 -7.50
C PRO A 272 -23.57 -10.34 -6.18
N PRO A 273 -24.89 -10.17 -6.14
CA PRO A 273 -25.62 -9.86 -4.90
C PRO A 273 -25.33 -10.87 -3.79
N GLY A 274 -25.04 -10.39 -2.59
CA GLY A 274 -24.81 -11.23 -1.42
C GLY A 274 -23.45 -11.95 -1.36
N LEU A 275 -22.59 -11.81 -2.37
CA LEU A 275 -21.26 -12.42 -2.37
C LEU A 275 -20.33 -11.82 -1.30
N ILE A 276 -20.48 -10.55 -1.01
CA ILE A 276 -19.78 -9.87 0.09
C ILE A 276 -20.81 -9.31 1.05
N ARG A 277 -20.68 -9.66 2.34
CA ARG A 277 -21.59 -9.23 3.40
C ARG A 277 -20.81 -8.75 4.60
N GLY A 278 -21.33 -7.74 5.29
CA GLY A 278 -20.77 -7.24 6.54
C GLY A 278 -21.82 -6.88 7.55
N SER A 279 -21.47 -6.96 8.82
CA SER A 279 -22.27 -6.44 9.92
C SER A 279 -21.39 -5.82 10.99
N ASP A 280 -21.97 -4.92 11.76
CA ASP A 280 -21.35 -4.34 12.95
C ASP A 280 -22.46 -3.92 13.93
N ILE A 281 -22.18 -4.03 15.22
CA ILE A 281 -23.13 -3.61 16.26
C ILE A 281 -23.22 -2.08 16.34
N ASP A 282 -22.12 -1.38 16.05
CA ASP A 282 -22.03 0.07 16.15
C ASP A 282 -22.71 0.75 14.95
N ARG A 283 -23.75 1.55 15.26
CA ARG A 283 -24.46 2.35 14.26
C ARG A 283 -23.54 3.31 13.48
N GLN A 284 -22.56 3.90 14.15
CA GLN A 284 -21.63 4.86 13.51
C GLN A 284 -20.65 4.14 12.58
N ALA A 285 -20.17 2.96 12.98
CA ALA A 285 -19.33 2.11 12.13
C ALA A 285 -20.08 1.67 10.86
N VAL A 286 -21.32 1.20 10.98
CA VAL A 286 -22.15 0.84 9.82
C VAL A 286 -22.42 2.04 8.91
N ALA A 287 -22.68 3.22 9.47
CA ALA A 287 -22.87 4.43 8.67
C ALA A 287 -21.60 4.81 7.91
N ALA A 288 -20.44 4.77 8.58
CA ALA A 288 -19.13 5.02 7.96
C ALA A 288 -18.83 3.97 6.87
N CYS A 289 -19.09 2.68 7.15
CA CYS A 289 -18.92 1.60 6.20
C CYS A 289 -19.72 1.85 4.90
N ARG A 290 -21.00 2.16 5.03
CA ARG A 290 -21.88 2.44 3.89
C ARG A 290 -21.42 3.66 3.09
N GLU A 291 -20.96 4.72 3.75
CA GLU A 291 -20.45 5.92 3.11
C GLU A 291 -19.14 5.64 2.33
N ASN A 292 -18.21 4.92 2.94
CA ASN A 292 -16.95 4.52 2.31
C ASN A 292 -17.18 3.59 1.10
N LEU A 293 -18.07 2.60 1.25
CA LEU A 293 -18.40 1.67 0.17
C LEU A 293 -19.07 2.35 -1.03
N ARG A 294 -19.85 3.42 -0.84
CA ARG A 294 -20.41 4.20 -1.97
C ARG A 294 -19.32 4.80 -2.86
N GLN A 295 -18.11 4.97 -2.35
CA GLN A 295 -16.97 5.48 -3.11
C GLN A 295 -16.28 4.40 -3.95
N VAL A 296 -16.59 3.11 -3.73
CA VAL A 296 -16.02 1.98 -4.45
C VAL A 296 -17.00 1.55 -5.55
N PRO A 297 -16.57 1.50 -6.82
CA PRO A 297 -17.43 1.01 -7.90
C PRO A 297 -17.85 -0.44 -7.65
N GLY A 298 -19.04 -0.80 -8.09
CA GLY A 298 -19.52 -2.18 -8.03
C GLY A 298 -20.12 -2.63 -6.69
N THR A 299 -20.15 -1.80 -5.65
CA THR A 299 -20.64 -2.17 -4.31
C THR A 299 -22.17 -2.26 -4.17
N ARG A 300 -22.95 -2.02 -5.23
CA ARG A 300 -24.43 -2.11 -5.19
C ARG A 300 -24.96 -3.47 -4.74
N GLY A 301 -24.20 -4.55 -4.96
CA GLY A 301 -24.54 -5.90 -4.51
C GLY A 301 -24.07 -6.28 -3.11
N LEU A 302 -23.37 -5.36 -2.40
CA LEU A 302 -22.79 -5.60 -1.10
C LEU A 302 -23.79 -5.26 0.00
N ALA A 303 -24.06 -6.21 0.93
CA ALA A 303 -24.96 -6.04 2.04
C ALA A 303 -24.20 -5.66 3.32
N VAL A 304 -24.59 -4.55 3.96
CA VAL A 304 -24.09 -4.14 5.27
C VAL A 304 -25.26 -3.91 6.20
N GLU A 305 -25.27 -4.64 7.32
CA GLU A 305 -26.34 -4.59 8.31
C GLU A 305 -25.82 -4.07 9.66
N ARG A 306 -26.67 -3.36 10.40
CA ARG A 306 -26.42 -3.13 11.82
C ARG A 306 -26.91 -4.33 12.58
N LYS A 307 -25.98 -5.19 13.02
CA LYS A 307 -26.32 -6.42 13.72
C LYS A 307 -25.13 -6.92 14.52
N ASP A 308 -25.36 -7.38 15.72
CA ASP A 308 -24.37 -8.10 16.49
C ASP A 308 -24.16 -9.48 15.86
N PHE A 309 -22.91 -9.97 15.80
CA PHE A 309 -22.64 -11.32 15.27
C PHE A 309 -23.40 -12.41 16.05
N ARG A 310 -23.66 -12.20 17.34
CA ARG A 310 -24.42 -13.12 18.21
C ARG A 310 -25.87 -13.29 17.76
N GLU A 311 -26.43 -12.30 17.09
CA GLU A 311 -27.79 -12.30 16.55
C GLU A 311 -27.88 -12.84 15.11
N LEU A 312 -26.73 -13.09 14.46
CA LEU A 312 -26.72 -13.69 13.14
C LEU A 312 -27.23 -15.14 13.20
N PRO A 313 -28.03 -15.59 12.22
CA PRO A 313 -28.55 -16.96 12.20
C PRO A 313 -27.46 -18.04 12.06
N GLY A 314 -26.30 -17.65 11.56
CA GLY A 314 -25.15 -18.48 11.26
C GLY A 314 -24.49 -18.01 9.96
N ILE A 315 -23.25 -18.44 9.74
CA ILE A 315 -22.47 -18.11 8.54
C ILE A 315 -21.89 -19.43 8.02
N GLU A 316 -22.72 -20.20 7.32
CA GLU A 316 -22.31 -21.52 6.82
C GLU A 316 -21.67 -21.44 5.44
N GLY A 317 -20.68 -22.29 5.18
CA GLY A 317 -20.04 -22.43 3.87
C GLY A 317 -19.38 -21.16 3.34
N ALA A 318 -18.93 -20.26 4.21
CA ALA A 318 -18.38 -18.95 3.83
C ALA A 318 -16.88 -18.81 4.14
N THR A 319 -16.26 -17.78 3.57
CA THR A 319 -14.98 -17.25 4.03
C THR A 319 -15.27 -16.08 4.98
N ILE A 320 -14.93 -16.21 6.24
CA ILE A 320 -15.08 -15.18 7.26
C ILE A 320 -13.73 -14.48 7.42
N VAL A 321 -13.67 -13.16 7.21
CA VAL A 321 -12.45 -12.36 7.40
C VAL A 321 -12.78 -11.23 8.36
N CYS A 322 -12.12 -11.20 9.50
CA CYS A 322 -12.51 -10.32 10.59
C CYS A 322 -11.29 -9.69 11.28
N ASN A 323 -11.39 -8.41 11.59
CA ASN A 323 -10.49 -7.65 12.43
C ASN A 323 -11.24 -7.18 13.69
N PRO A 324 -11.34 -8.01 14.74
CA PRO A 324 -12.07 -7.68 15.96
C PRO A 324 -11.38 -6.54 16.74
N PRO A 325 -12.10 -5.84 17.65
CA PRO A 325 -11.51 -4.80 18.47
C PRO A 325 -10.42 -5.35 19.39
N TYR A 326 -9.34 -4.57 19.56
CA TYR A 326 -8.15 -5.00 20.32
C TYR A 326 -8.15 -4.58 21.79
N GLY A 327 -9.10 -3.72 22.23
CA GLY A 327 -9.14 -3.22 23.60
C GLY A 327 -7.93 -2.36 23.96
N VAL A 328 -7.67 -1.30 23.20
CA VAL A 328 -6.45 -0.46 23.33
C VAL A 328 -6.52 0.45 24.55
N ARG A 329 -7.70 0.71 25.13
CA ARG A 329 -7.88 1.56 26.31
C ARG A 329 -7.94 0.75 27.59
N VAL A 330 -7.61 1.39 28.71
CA VAL A 330 -7.67 0.76 30.05
C VAL A 330 -9.10 0.27 30.31
N GLY A 331 -9.25 -1.02 30.65
CA GLY A 331 -10.55 -1.69 30.86
C GLY A 331 -11.21 -2.30 29.62
N GLU A 332 -10.77 -1.95 28.41
CA GLU A 332 -11.32 -2.53 27.17
C GLU A 332 -10.68 -3.90 26.82
N ALA A 333 -9.49 -4.20 27.37
CA ALA A 333 -8.78 -5.45 27.03
C ALA A 333 -9.55 -6.69 27.48
N GLU A 334 -10.10 -6.69 28.69
CA GLU A 334 -10.90 -7.82 29.20
C GLU A 334 -12.19 -8.01 28.39
N GLN A 335 -12.85 -6.90 28.02
CA GLN A 335 -14.03 -6.93 27.17
C GLN A 335 -13.73 -7.47 25.77
N ALA A 336 -12.58 -7.10 25.18
CA ALA A 336 -12.13 -7.64 23.90
C ALA A 336 -11.85 -9.15 23.96
N LEU A 337 -11.25 -9.64 25.06
CA LEU A 337 -11.02 -11.07 25.25
C LEU A 337 -12.33 -11.84 25.45
N ALA A 338 -13.28 -11.29 26.23
CA ALA A 338 -14.61 -11.87 26.40
C ALA A 338 -15.36 -11.94 25.06
N LEU A 339 -15.35 -10.86 24.29
CA LEU A 339 -15.94 -10.80 22.94
C LEU A 339 -15.34 -11.86 22.00
N LEU A 340 -14.01 -12.04 22.03
CA LEU A 340 -13.34 -13.04 21.21
C LEU A 340 -13.69 -14.46 21.60
N LYS A 341 -13.88 -14.74 22.88
CA LYS A 341 -14.36 -16.04 23.36
C LYS A 341 -15.76 -16.33 22.82
N GLU A 342 -16.68 -15.39 22.97
CA GLU A 342 -18.04 -15.50 22.43
C GLU A 342 -18.02 -15.64 20.89
N PHE A 343 -17.13 -14.94 20.22
CA PHE A 343 -16.96 -15.06 18.76
C PHE A 343 -16.43 -16.45 18.37
N GLY A 344 -15.48 -17.01 19.12
CA GLY A 344 -15.00 -18.39 18.94
C GLY A 344 -16.12 -19.42 19.11
N ASP A 345 -16.97 -19.25 20.13
CA ASP A 345 -18.16 -20.09 20.36
C ASP A 345 -19.17 -19.96 19.21
N PHE A 346 -19.43 -18.74 18.74
CA PHE A 346 -20.27 -18.49 17.56
C PHE A 346 -19.72 -19.19 16.31
N LEU A 347 -18.41 -19.05 16.03
CA LEU A 347 -17.76 -19.72 14.91
C LEU A 347 -17.98 -21.24 14.99
N LYS A 348 -17.72 -21.85 16.14
CA LYS A 348 -17.85 -23.29 16.37
C LYS A 348 -19.29 -23.81 16.21
N GLN A 349 -20.27 -23.04 16.70
CA GLN A 349 -21.65 -23.51 16.80
C GLN A 349 -22.50 -23.17 15.57
N ARG A 350 -22.17 -22.05 14.86
CA ARG A 350 -23.04 -21.47 13.84
C ARG A 350 -22.37 -21.19 12.48
N CYS A 351 -21.09 -21.59 12.30
CA CYS A 351 -20.38 -21.31 11.06
C CYS A 351 -19.84 -22.57 10.37
N ARG A 352 -20.62 -23.63 10.40
CA ARG A 352 -20.23 -24.94 9.86
C ARG A 352 -19.86 -24.88 8.39
N GLY A 353 -18.79 -25.57 8.01
CA GLY A 353 -18.27 -25.59 6.63
C GLY A 353 -17.56 -24.30 6.22
N SER A 354 -17.42 -23.32 7.11
CA SER A 354 -16.73 -22.05 6.84
C SER A 354 -15.26 -22.13 7.19
N THR A 355 -14.49 -21.20 6.62
CA THR A 355 -13.11 -20.93 7.06
C THR A 355 -13.04 -19.50 7.57
N ALA A 356 -12.61 -19.33 8.83
CA ALA A 356 -12.46 -18.02 9.43
C ALA A 356 -11.00 -17.56 9.44
N TYR A 357 -10.79 -16.29 9.12
CA TYR A 357 -9.52 -15.57 9.19
C TYR A 357 -9.66 -14.45 10.20
N VAL A 358 -9.10 -14.61 11.40
CA VAL A 358 -9.26 -13.69 12.52
C VAL A 358 -7.92 -13.03 12.83
N LEU A 359 -7.87 -11.70 12.77
CA LEU A 359 -6.67 -10.94 13.08
C LEU A 359 -6.59 -10.68 14.60
N CYS A 360 -5.51 -11.11 15.23
CA CYS A 360 -5.25 -10.96 16.67
C CYS A 360 -3.91 -10.25 16.87
N ASN A 361 -3.82 -9.31 17.83
CA ASN A 361 -2.59 -8.57 18.13
C ASN A 361 -1.85 -9.06 19.38
N SER A 362 -2.34 -10.09 20.05
CA SER A 362 -1.70 -10.66 21.24
C SER A 362 -1.91 -12.16 21.37
N ALA A 363 -1.06 -12.81 22.18
CA ALA A 363 -1.19 -14.23 22.47
C ALA A 363 -2.47 -14.54 23.28
N GLU A 364 -2.92 -13.59 24.10
CA GLU A 364 -4.15 -13.68 24.89
C GLU A 364 -5.37 -13.72 23.95
N MET A 365 -5.42 -12.85 22.96
CA MET A 365 -6.47 -12.85 21.94
C MET A 365 -6.50 -14.17 21.16
N VAL A 366 -5.32 -14.68 20.76
CA VAL A 366 -5.22 -15.99 20.07
C VAL A 366 -5.81 -17.12 20.93
N ARG A 367 -5.54 -17.11 22.25
CA ARG A 367 -6.10 -18.10 23.18
C ARG A 367 -7.61 -17.90 23.41
N ALA A 368 -8.05 -16.65 23.49
CA ALA A 368 -9.46 -16.31 23.75
C ALA A 368 -10.41 -16.81 22.65
N VAL A 369 -9.97 -16.85 21.37
CA VAL A 369 -10.76 -17.45 20.28
C VAL A 369 -11.14 -18.90 20.55
N GLY A 370 -10.36 -19.67 21.35
CA GLY A 370 -10.69 -21.00 21.81
C GLY A 370 -10.77 -22.09 20.74
N LEU A 371 -10.32 -21.80 19.50
CA LEU A 371 -10.28 -22.73 18.38
C LEU A 371 -8.84 -22.93 17.92
N LYS A 372 -8.49 -24.17 17.53
CA LYS A 372 -7.16 -24.51 17.02
C LYS A 372 -7.01 -23.97 15.58
N PRO A 373 -6.09 -23.04 15.32
CA PRO A 373 -5.87 -22.57 13.95
C PRO A 373 -5.12 -23.61 13.12
N ALA A 374 -5.56 -23.82 11.88
CA ALA A 374 -4.87 -24.65 10.89
C ALA A 374 -3.56 -23.97 10.43
N ARG A 375 -3.54 -22.63 10.39
CA ARG A 375 -2.35 -21.84 10.03
C ARG A 375 -2.36 -20.50 10.76
N ARG A 376 -1.15 -19.93 10.97
CA ARG A 376 -0.95 -18.59 11.51
C ARG A 376 -0.02 -17.82 10.57
N PHE A 377 -0.38 -16.56 10.27
CA PHE A 377 0.46 -15.64 9.50
C PHE A 377 0.86 -14.49 10.41
N VAL A 378 2.15 -14.16 10.43
CA VAL A 378 2.65 -12.99 11.17
C VAL A 378 2.54 -11.77 10.27
N LEU A 379 1.85 -10.74 10.74
CA LEU A 379 1.57 -9.51 10.03
C LEU A 379 1.82 -8.32 10.97
N PHE A 380 1.86 -7.10 10.42
CA PHE A 380 2.03 -5.89 11.22
C PHE A 380 0.95 -4.86 10.89
N ASN A 381 0.27 -4.36 11.92
CA ASN A 381 -0.66 -3.23 11.81
C ASN A 381 0.04 -1.98 12.38
N GLY A 382 0.72 -1.22 11.51
CA GLY A 382 1.67 -0.20 11.96
C GLY A 382 2.82 -0.85 12.77
N PRO A 383 3.09 -0.39 14.00
CA PRO A 383 4.12 -0.97 14.86
C PRO A 383 3.69 -2.29 15.54
N LEU A 384 2.39 -2.61 15.55
CA LEU A 384 1.84 -3.74 16.28
C LEU A 384 2.01 -5.05 15.51
N GLU A 385 2.70 -6.03 16.12
CA GLU A 385 2.72 -7.40 15.60
C GLU A 385 1.36 -8.05 15.78
N CYS A 386 0.83 -8.60 14.69
CA CYS A 386 -0.45 -9.30 14.65
C CYS A 386 -0.28 -10.72 14.11
N ARG A 387 -1.25 -11.55 14.41
CA ARG A 387 -1.36 -12.91 13.85
C ARG A 387 -2.71 -13.09 13.22
N LEU A 388 -2.73 -13.39 11.93
CA LEU A 388 -3.94 -13.82 11.25
C LEU A 388 -4.07 -15.34 11.45
N LEU A 389 -5.16 -15.73 12.07
CA LEU A 389 -5.48 -17.15 12.35
C LEU A 389 -6.36 -17.68 11.23
N LYS A 390 -5.94 -18.75 10.52
CA LYS A 390 -6.82 -19.54 9.65
C LYS A 390 -7.45 -20.64 10.49
N ILE A 391 -8.77 -20.67 10.59
CA ILE A 391 -9.55 -21.64 11.38
C ILE A 391 -10.55 -22.32 10.46
N GLU A 392 -10.45 -23.62 10.31
CA GLU A 392 -11.40 -24.43 9.55
C GLU A 392 -12.49 -24.94 10.50
N ILE A 393 -13.76 -24.77 10.11
CA ILE A 393 -14.93 -25.06 10.95
C ILE A 393 -15.73 -26.18 10.29
N PHE A 394 -15.77 -27.33 10.98
CA PHE A 394 -16.39 -28.58 10.49
C PHE A 394 -17.82 -28.77 10.99
#